data_e0e86c4bbd2f34c2e33806775c933cab
#
_entry.id   e0e86c4bbd2f34c2e33806775c933cab
#
_cell.length_a   1.000
_cell.length_b   1.000
_cell.length_c   1.000
_cell.angle_alpha   90.00
_cell.angle_beta   90.00
_cell.angle_gamma   90.00
#
_symmetry.space_group_name_H-M   'P 1'
#
loop_
_entity.id
_entity.type
_entity.pdbx_description
1 polymer ?
#
loop_
_entity_poly.entity_id
_entity_poly.type
_entity_poly.pdbx_seq_one_letter_code
_entity_poly.pdbx_strand_id
1 'polypeptide(L)'
;MRVLVTGVAGQLGHDVINELYRCGHQGIGTDLCENYQGIQDGTPVTCAPYYSMDITSAEDVRHVMEAVKPDALVHCAAWTAVDAAEEEENLEKVTAVNVKGTYHLAKVCAEMNCKMMYISTDYVFDGQGEVPWEPDCEDYAPVNVYGKTKLEGELAVKEFVKKYFIVRIAWVFGKNGNNFIRTMLKVGKTHDRLTVVNDQIGTPTYTLDLARLLVEMIQSEN
;
A
#
# COMPACT_ATOMS: atom_id res chain seq x y z
N MET A 1 1.06 20.10 4.71
CA MET A 1 1.49 19.37 3.52
C MET A 1 0.27 18.94 2.72
N ARG A 2 0.42 18.83 1.41
CA ARG A 2 -0.53 18.19 0.49
C ARG A 2 -0.03 16.79 0.19
N VAL A 3 -0.80 15.77 0.55
CA VAL A 3 -0.37 14.37 0.44
C VAL A 3 -1.35 13.60 -0.45
N LEU A 4 -0.85 13.02 -1.54
CA LEU A 4 -1.62 12.12 -2.39
C LEU A 4 -1.52 10.69 -1.83
N VAL A 5 -2.66 9.99 -1.72
CA VAL A 5 -2.73 8.63 -1.22
C VAL A 5 -3.37 7.73 -2.27
N THR A 6 -2.63 6.76 -2.80
CA THR A 6 -3.17 5.78 -3.75
C THR A 6 -3.78 4.59 -3.00
N GLY A 7 -4.75 3.90 -3.62
CA GLY A 7 -5.44 2.79 -2.98
C GLY A 7 -6.29 3.23 -1.78
N VAL A 8 -6.88 4.41 -1.87
CA VAL A 8 -7.60 5.06 -0.77
C VAL A 8 -8.87 4.31 -0.35
N ALA A 9 -9.46 3.52 -1.24
CA ALA A 9 -10.59 2.65 -0.91
C ALA A 9 -10.18 1.36 -0.16
N GLY A 10 -8.89 1.08 -0.06
CA GLY A 10 -8.32 -0.04 0.69
C GLY A 10 -8.28 0.23 2.21
N GLN A 11 -7.78 -0.76 2.98
CA GLN A 11 -7.71 -0.69 4.44
C GLN A 11 -6.83 0.47 4.92
N LEU A 12 -5.58 0.48 4.47
CA LEU A 12 -4.58 1.44 4.94
C LEU A 12 -4.80 2.85 4.36
N GLY A 13 -5.08 2.95 3.06
CA GLY A 13 -5.30 4.25 2.42
C GLY A 13 -6.43 5.06 3.05
N HIS A 14 -7.52 4.39 3.44
CA HIS A 14 -8.61 4.97 4.22
C HIS A 14 -8.11 5.60 5.53
N ASP A 15 -7.35 4.84 6.32
CA ASP A 15 -6.89 5.30 7.63
C ASP A 15 -5.82 6.40 7.50
N VAL A 16 -4.97 6.34 6.46
CA VAL A 16 -3.97 7.38 6.18
C VAL A 16 -4.63 8.72 5.87
N ILE A 17 -5.67 8.77 5.02
CA ILE A 17 -6.39 10.03 4.75
C ILE A 17 -6.97 10.59 6.04
N ASN A 18 -7.65 9.77 6.85
CA ASN A 18 -8.26 10.23 8.09
C ASN A 18 -7.21 10.79 9.06
N GLU A 19 -6.05 10.14 9.16
CA GLU A 19 -4.96 10.59 10.02
C GLU A 19 -4.30 11.88 9.52
N LEU A 20 -4.12 12.04 8.19
CA LEU A 20 -3.64 13.29 7.60
C LEU A 20 -4.53 14.47 7.99
N TYR A 21 -5.86 14.32 7.91
CA TYR A 21 -6.80 15.36 8.33
C TYR A 21 -6.73 15.63 9.84
N ARG A 22 -6.59 14.60 10.67
CA ARG A 22 -6.41 14.74 12.11
C ARG A 22 -5.18 15.56 12.47
N CYS A 23 -4.11 15.43 11.68
CA CYS A 23 -2.85 16.15 11.84
C CYS A 23 -2.82 17.52 11.13
N GLY A 24 -3.93 17.98 10.55
CA GLY A 24 -4.02 19.28 9.87
C GLY A 24 -3.38 19.31 8.47
N HIS A 25 -3.20 18.15 7.84
CA HIS A 25 -2.71 18.04 6.46
C HIS A 25 -3.84 17.89 5.47
N GLN A 26 -3.57 18.22 4.20
CA GLN A 26 -4.50 18.00 3.11
C GLN A 26 -4.24 16.63 2.49
N GLY A 27 -5.08 15.64 2.84
CA GLY A 27 -5.09 14.34 2.18
C GLY A 27 -5.93 14.39 0.90
N ILE A 28 -5.40 13.87 -0.20
CA ILE A 28 -6.09 13.69 -1.48
C ILE A 28 -6.08 12.22 -1.80
N GLY A 29 -7.25 11.62 -2.01
CA GLY A 29 -7.40 10.21 -2.32
C GLY A 29 -7.34 9.93 -3.80
N THR A 30 -6.81 8.76 -4.18
CA THR A 30 -6.94 8.24 -5.54
C THR A 30 -7.06 6.73 -5.55
N ASP A 31 -7.86 6.22 -6.46
CA ASP A 31 -8.06 4.80 -6.74
C ASP A 31 -8.52 4.63 -8.19
N LEU A 32 -8.67 3.37 -8.65
CA LEU A 32 -9.05 3.05 -10.03
C LEU A 32 -10.50 3.49 -10.37
N CYS A 33 -11.42 3.46 -9.41
CA CYS A 33 -12.82 3.80 -9.63
C CYS A 33 -13.02 5.32 -9.79
N GLU A 34 -14.05 5.72 -10.55
CA GLU A 34 -14.37 7.15 -10.74
C GLU A 34 -14.69 7.88 -9.44
N ASN A 35 -15.26 7.17 -8.47
CA ASN A 35 -15.62 7.73 -7.16
C ASN A 35 -15.10 6.83 -6.04
N TYR A 36 -14.87 7.38 -4.86
CA TYR A 36 -14.46 6.65 -3.67
C TYR A 36 -15.43 5.50 -3.34
N GLN A 37 -14.92 4.27 -3.27
CA GLN A 37 -15.67 3.03 -3.04
C GLN A 37 -15.43 2.42 -1.65
N GLY A 38 -14.74 3.10 -0.75
CA GLY A 38 -14.53 2.64 0.63
C GLY A 38 -15.75 2.84 1.51
N ILE A 39 -15.59 2.61 2.82
CA ILE A 39 -16.66 2.77 3.81
C ILE A 39 -17.14 4.22 3.83
N GLN A 40 -18.48 4.40 3.76
CA GLN A 40 -19.15 5.70 3.86
C GLN A 40 -19.58 5.93 5.31
N ASP A 41 -18.63 6.23 6.20
CA ASP A 41 -18.86 6.35 7.64
C ASP A 41 -18.81 7.80 8.16
N GLY A 42 -18.76 8.78 7.25
CA GLY A 42 -18.71 10.20 7.57
C GLY A 42 -17.34 10.68 8.07
N THR A 43 -16.31 9.84 8.02
CA THR A 43 -14.94 10.25 8.33
C THR A 43 -14.35 11.12 7.22
N PRO A 44 -13.28 11.89 7.45
CA PRO A 44 -12.69 12.81 6.46
C PRO A 44 -12.46 12.22 5.08
N VAL A 45 -12.08 10.94 4.96
CA VAL A 45 -11.84 10.29 3.67
C VAL A 45 -13.07 10.31 2.75
N THR A 46 -14.29 10.28 3.31
CA THR A 46 -15.54 10.28 2.54
C THR A 46 -15.84 11.61 1.86
N CYS A 47 -15.19 12.69 2.31
CA CYS A 47 -15.34 14.06 1.79
C CYS A 47 -14.01 14.65 1.27
N ALA A 48 -12.91 13.90 1.36
CA ALA A 48 -11.62 14.33 0.86
C ALA A 48 -11.64 14.53 -0.67
N PRO A 49 -10.84 15.45 -1.22
CA PRO A 49 -10.63 15.52 -2.66
C PRO A 49 -10.19 14.16 -3.20
N TYR A 50 -10.78 13.76 -4.31
CA TYR A 50 -10.57 12.44 -4.89
C TYR A 50 -10.35 12.55 -6.41
N TYR A 51 -9.42 11.74 -6.92
CA TYR A 51 -9.15 11.60 -8.35
C TYR A 51 -9.19 10.11 -8.73
N SER A 52 -9.89 9.78 -9.82
CA SER A 52 -9.70 8.48 -10.46
C SER A 52 -8.32 8.45 -11.11
N MET A 53 -7.56 7.37 -10.88
CA MET A 53 -6.23 7.20 -11.46
C MET A 53 -5.90 5.71 -11.62
N ASP A 54 -5.66 5.29 -12.84
CA ASP A 54 -5.05 4.00 -13.11
C ASP A 54 -3.53 4.12 -13.02
N ILE A 55 -2.93 3.58 -11.96
CA ILE A 55 -1.47 3.63 -11.77
C ILE A 55 -0.71 2.88 -12.86
N THR A 56 -1.36 1.96 -13.59
CA THR A 56 -0.74 1.23 -14.72
C THR A 56 -0.63 2.09 -15.98
N SER A 57 -1.34 3.21 -16.03
CA SER A 57 -1.27 4.24 -17.09
C SER A 57 -0.29 5.34 -16.70
N ALA A 58 0.82 5.46 -17.43
CA ALA A 58 1.78 6.54 -17.21
C ALA A 58 1.17 7.93 -17.45
N GLU A 59 0.18 8.04 -18.35
CA GLU A 59 -0.52 9.28 -18.66
C GLU A 59 -1.42 9.70 -17.50
N ASP A 60 -2.23 8.79 -16.95
CA ASP A 60 -3.11 9.06 -15.81
C ASP A 60 -2.30 9.49 -14.59
N VAL A 61 -1.22 8.74 -14.29
CA VAL A 61 -0.30 9.08 -13.20
C VAL A 61 0.22 10.51 -13.37
N ARG A 62 0.75 10.85 -14.53
CA ARG A 62 1.26 12.18 -14.81
C ARG A 62 0.19 13.24 -14.66
N HIS A 63 -0.97 13.02 -15.27
CA HIS A 63 -2.10 13.97 -15.24
C HIS A 63 -2.53 14.29 -13.79
N VAL A 64 -2.75 13.27 -12.97
CA VAL A 64 -3.19 13.45 -11.57
C VAL A 64 -2.09 14.10 -10.74
N MET A 65 -0.84 13.65 -10.87
CA MET A 65 0.29 14.23 -10.13
C MET A 65 0.51 15.71 -10.47
N GLU A 66 0.39 16.09 -11.74
CA GLU A 66 0.50 17.50 -12.18
C GLU A 66 -0.69 18.35 -11.71
N ALA A 67 -1.89 17.80 -11.67
CA ALA A 67 -3.08 18.49 -11.18
C ALA A 67 -3.01 18.70 -9.65
N VAL A 68 -2.59 17.69 -8.91
CA VAL A 68 -2.53 17.70 -7.44
C VAL A 68 -1.29 18.44 -6.93
N LYS A 69 -0.14 18.27 -7.57
CA LYS A 69 1.19 18.78 -7.14
C LYS A 69 1.44 18.46 -5.66
N PRO A 70 1.48 17.19 -5.29
CA PRO A 70 1.63 16.80 -3.88
C PRO A 70 3.05 17.08 -3.39
N ASP A 71 3.17 17.44 -2.09
CA ASP A 71 4.45 17.48 -1.38
C ASP A 71 4.99 16.07 -1.13
N ALA A 72 4.05 15.12 -0.94
CA ALA A 72 4.37 13.72 -0.70
C ALA A 72 3.29 12.79 -1.27
N LEU A 73 3.70 11.56 -1.59
CA LEU A 73 2.88 10.46 -2.05
C LEU A 73 2.96 9.30 -1.04
N VAL A 74 1.81 8.79 -0.58
CA VAL A 74 1.71 7.50 0.14
C VAL A 74 1.11 6.47 -0.81
N HIS A 75 1.94 5.52 -1.24
CA HIS A 75 1.55 4.52 -2.22
C HIS A 75 1.06 3.24 -1.54
N CYS A 76 -0.28 3.14 -1.35
CA CYS A 76 -0.95 1.97 -0.77
C CYS A 76 -1.60 1.06 -1.82
N ALA A 77 -1.76 1.52 -3.08
CA ALA A 77 -2.34 0.70 -4.13
C ALA A 77 -1.40 -0.47 -4.48
N ALA A 78 -1.93 -1.68 -4.47
CA ALA A 78 -1.20 -2.88 -4.85
C ALA A 78 -2.16 -4.04 -5.16
N TRP A 79 -1.72 -4.99 -5.95
CA TRP A 79 -2.30 -6.32 -5.97
C TRP A 79 -1.84 -7.08 -4.72
N THR A 80 -2.77 -7.46 -3.85
CA THR A 80 -2.45 -8.09 -2.55
C THR A 80 -2.99 -9.50 -2.38
N ALA A 81 -3.67 -10.05 -3.38
CA ALA A 81 -4.16 -11.42 -3.38
C ALA A 81 -2.99 -12.38 -3.72
N VAL A 82 -2.25 -12.81 -2.69
CA VAL A 82 -0.99 -13.57 -2.82
C VAL A 82 -1.18 -14.84 -3.63
N ASP A 83 -2.18 -15.68 -3.26
CA ASP A 83 -2.43 -16.94 -3.95
C ASP A 83 -2.86 -16.74 -5.40
N ALA A 84 -3.75 -15.78 -5.65
CA ALA A 84 -4.20 -15.46 -6.99
C ALA A 84 -3.09 -14.85 -7.87
N ALA A 85 -2.03 -14.32 -7.28
CA ALA A 85 -0.88 -13.82 -8.02
C ALA A 85 -0.07 -14.93 -8.71
N GLU A 86 -0.18 -16.19 -8.24
CA GLU A 86 0.48 -17.35 -8.85
C GLU A 86 -0.26 -17.89 -10.08
N GLU A 87 -1.52 -17.48 -10.29
CA GLU A 87 -2.32 -17.91 -11.44
C GLU A 87 -1.79 -17.23 -12.72
N GLU A 88 -1.54 -18.02 -13.77
CA GLU A 88 -0.97 -17.54 -15.03
C GLU A 88 -1.75 -16.37 -15.64
N GLU A 89 -3.07 -16.41 -15.55
CA GLU A 89 -3.97 -15.37 -16.06
C GLU A 89 -3.86 -14.03 -15.32
N ASN A 90 -3.29 -14.00 -14.12
CA ASN A 90 -3.13 -12.81 -13.30
C ASN A 90 -1.71 -12.21 -13.36
N LEU A 91 -0.71 -12.94 -13.85
CA LEU A 91 0.70 -12.50 -13.85
C LEU A 91 0.90 -11.13 -14.50
N GLU A 92 0.26 -10.89 -15.64
CA GLU A 92 0.37 -9.60 -16.34
C GLU A 92 -0.22 -8.47 -15.50
N LYS A 93 -1.38 -8.68 -14.87
CA LYS A 93 -2.06 -7.68 -14.03
C LYS A 93 -1.27 -7.38 -12.76
N VAL A 94 -0.76 -8.43 -12.10
CA VAL A 94 0.08 -8.30 -10.89
C VAL A 94 1.31 -7.46 -11.21
N THR A 95 2.01 -7.80 -12.31
CA THR A 95 3.18 -7.05 -12.76
C THR A 95 2.82 -5.62 -13.15
N ALA A 96 1.70 -5.41 -13.87
CA ALA A 96 1.27 -4.08 -14.24
C ALA A 96 1.01 -3.19 -13.01
N VAL A 97 0.32 -3.72 -11.99
CA VAL A 97 -0.02 -2.96 -10.78
C VAL A 97 1.20 -2.75 -9.89
N ASN A 98 1.86 -3.84 -9.46
CA ASN A 98 2.90 -3.77 -8.44
C ASN A 98 4.24 -3.23 -8.96
N VAL A 99 4.57 -3.50 -10.22
CA VAL A 99 5.85 -3.08 -10.81
C VAL A 99 5.68 -1.82 -11.65
N LYS A 100 4.92 -1.90 -12.75
CA LYS A 100 4.80 -0.76 -13.68
C LYS A 100 4.13 0.44 -13.02
N GLY A 101 3.05 0.22 -12.24
CA GLY A 101 2.36 1.29 -11.51
C GLY A 101 3.29 1.99 -10.52
N THR A 102 4.04 1.24 -9.72
CA THR A 102 5.05 1.79 -8.80
C THR A 102 6.14 2.55 -9.56
N TYR A 103 6.64 2.00 -10.68
CA TYR A 103 7.63 2.65 -11.53
C TYR A 103 7.14 4.00 -12.08
N HIS A 104 5.89 4.08 -12.57
CA HIS A 104 5.32 5.34 -13.08
C HIS A 104 5.26 6.40 -11.98
N LEU A 105 4.77 6.03 -10.79
CA LEU A 105 4.69 6.92 -9.64
C LEU A 105 6.09 7.37 -9.18
N ALA A 106 7.06 6.46 -9.07
CA ALA A 106 8.41 6.78 -8.66
C ALA A 106 9.10 7.77 -9.62
N LYS A 107 8.93 7.59 -10.94
CA LYS A 107 9.47 8.52 -11.94
C LYS A 107 8.88 9.92 -11.81
N VAL A 108 7.56 10.04 -11.70
CA VAL A 108 6.91 11.34 -11.59
C VAL A 108 7.26 12.00 -10.24
N CYS A 109 7.33 11.22 -9.14
CA CYS A 109 7.81 11.73 -7.85
C CYS A 109 9.23 12.31 -7.96
N ALA A 110 10.13 11.63 -8.66
CA ALA A 110 11.49 12.11 -8.89
C ALA A 110 11.52 13.42 -9.67
N GLU A 111 10.77 13.51 -10.78
CA GLU A 111 10.67 14.71 -11.62
C GLU A 111 10.12 15.91 -10.85
N MET A 112 9.16 15.69 -9.95
CA MET A 112 8.50 16.73 -9.16
C MET A 112 9.17 17.00 -7.81
N ASN A 113 10.24 16.30 -7.46
CA ASN A 113 10.87 16.31 -6.12
C ASN A 113 9.84 16.04 -5.00
N CYS A 114 8.88 15.15 -5.26
CA CYS A 114 7.86 14.70 -4.33
C CYS A 114 8.43 13.58 -3.47
N LYS A 115 8.25 13.64 -2.15
CA LYS A 115 8.63 12.55 -1.24
C LYS A 115 7.72 11.35 -1.49
N MET A 116 8.26 10.14 -1.50
CA MET A 116 7.48 8.92 -1.71
C MET A 116 7.56 7.96 -0.53
N MET A 117 6.41 7.53 -0.04
CA MET A 117 6.31 6.43 0.91
C MET A 117 5.68 5.24 0.22
N TYR A 118 6.43 4.15 0.12
CA TYR A 118 6.02 2.91 -0.52
C TYR A 118 5.70 1.85 0.52
N ILE A 119 4.49 1.30 0.45
CA ILE A 119 4.09 0.19 1.33
C ILE A 119 4.49 -1.12 0.68
N SER A 120 5.43 -1.81 1.30
CA SER A 120 5.97 -3.11 0.89
C SER A 120 5.55 -4.23 1.85
N THR A 121 6.21 -5.35 1.82
CA THR A 121 5.87 -6.58 2.52
C THR A 121 7.11 -7.31 3.00
N ASP A 122 6.96 -8.14 4.02
CA ASP A 122 7.95 -9.14 4.46
C ASP A 122 8.18 -10.27 3.44
N TYR A 123 7.25 -10.49 2.49
CA TYR A 123 7.40 -11.46 1.39
C TYR A 123 8.55 -11.16 0.42
N VAL A 124 9.27 -10.04 0.60
CA VAL A 124 10.54 -9.79 -0.13
C VAL A 124 11.67 -10.70 0.35
N PHE A 125 11.49 -11.37 1.49
CA PHE A 125 12.40 -12.35 2.07
C PHE A 125 11.87 -13.77 1.88
N ASP A 126 12.71 -14.78 2.16
CA ASP A 126 12.36 -16.20 2.04
C ASP A 126 11.55 -16.77 3.23
N GLY A 127 11.36 -15.99 4.27
CA GLY A 127 10.65 -16.43 5.48
C GLY A 127 11.43 -17.42 6.34
N GLN A 128 12.72 -17.63 6.09
CA GLN A 128 13.56 -18.51 6.87
C GLN A 128 14.30 -17.74 7.96
N GLY A 129 14.65 -18.43 9.04
CA GLY A 129 15.40 -17.84 10.16
C GLY A 129 14.63 -17.85 11.47
N GLU A 130 15.33 -17.56 12.56
CA GLU A 130 14.79 -17.58 13.94
C GLU A 130 14.72 -16.17 14.55
N VAL A 131 15.18 -15.16 13.83
CA VAL A 131 15.22 -13.76 14.29
C VAL A 131 14.50 -12.85 13.30
N PRO A 132 13.91 -11.73 13.75
CA PRO A 132 13.33 -10.73 12.87
C PRO A 132 14.35 -10.17 11.87
N TRP A 133 13.89 -9.83 10.67
CA TRP A 133 14.69 -9.13 9.67
C TRP A 133 14.95 -7.68 10.11
N GLU A 134 16.20 -7.24 9.96
CA GLU A 134 16.55 -5.84 10.21
C GLU A 134 16.02 -4.93 9.10
N PRO A 135 15.72 -3.64 9.41
CA PRO A 135 15.14 -2.72 8.45
C PRO A 135 15.99 -2.47 7.20
N ASP A 136 17.31 -2.56 7.33
CA ASP A 136 18.32 -2.37 6.29
C ASP A 136 18.79 -3.67 5.64
N CYS A 137 18.18 -4.81 5.98
CA CYS A 137 18.50 -6.09 5.37
C CYS A 137 18.16 -6.07 3.87
N GLU A 138 19.12 -6.48 3.05
CA GLU A 138 19.01 -6.59 1.60
C GLU A 138 19.18 -8.04 1.09
N ASP A 139 19.15 -9.02 1.98
CA ASP A 139 19.19 -10.45 1.63
C ASP A 139 17.83 -10.89 1.06
N TYR A 140 17.45 -10.26 -0.05
CA TYR A 140 16.16 -10.51 -0.69
C TYR A 140 16.11 -11.90 -1.34
N ALA A 141 15.06 -12.65 -1.02
CA ALA A 141 14.83 -13.98 -1.58
C ALA A 141 13.33 -14.31 -1.68
N PRO A 142 12.52 -13.49 -2.40
CA PRO A 142 11.08 -13.69 -2.47
C PRO A 142 10.74 -15.03 -3.12
N VAL A 143 9.89 -15.81 -2.45
CA VAL A 143 9.53 -17.17 -2.88
C VAL A 143 8.28 -17.23 -3.76
N ASN A 144 7.52 -16.15 -3.86
CA ASN A 144 6.29 -16.08 -4.64
C ASN A 144 6.22 -14.85 -5.55
N VAL A 145 5.28 -14.84 -6.51
CA VAL A 145 5.07 -13.75 -7.48
C VAL A 145 4.76 -12.43 -6.79
N TYR A 146 3.92 -12.45 -5.76
CA TYR A 146 3.59 -11.25 -5.00
C TYR A 146 4.85 -10.60 -4.41
N GLY A 147 5.66 -11.36 -3.67
CA GLY A 147 6.91 -10.87 -3.08
C GLY A 147 7.90 -10.35 -4.13
N LYS A 148 8.08 -11.09 -5.25
CA LYS A 148 8.93 -10.66 -6.37
C LYS A 148 8.50 -9.32 -6.94
N THR A 149 7.22 -9.16 -7.24
CA THR A 149 6.69 -7.92 -7.82
C THR A 149 6.72 -6.75 -6.84
N LYS A 150 6.53 -7.00 -5.54
CA LYS A 150 6.70 -5.97 -4.50
C LYS A 150 8.15 -5.54 -4.34
N LEU A 151 9.10 -6.49 -4.41
CA LEU A 151 10.53 -6.17 -4.40
C LEU A 151 10.95 -5.33 -5.62
N GLU A 152 10.46 -5.67 -6.82
CA GLU A 152 10.73 -4.86 -8.02
C GLU A 152 10.22 -3.42 -7.84
N GLY A 153 9.08 -3.24 -7.16
CA GLY A 153 8.58 -1.92 -6.76
C GLY A 153 9.54 -1.19 -5.79
N GLU A 154 10.08 -1.88 -4.77
CA GLU A 154 11.10 -1.29 -3.88
C GLU A 154 12.32 -0.80 -4.66
N LEU A 155 12.81 -1.63 -5.59
CA LEU A 155 13.98 -1.31 -6.41
C LEU A 155 13.72 -0.08 -7.31
N ALA A 156 12.52 0.02 -7.89
CA ALA A 156 12.14 1.21 -8.67
C ALA A 156 12.10 2.48 -7.80
N VAL A 157 11.57 2.41 -6.57
CA VAL A 157 11.58 3.55 -5.65
C VAL A 157 13.01 3.95 -5.29
N LYS A 158 13.87 2.99 -4.94
CA LYS A 158 15.30 3.22 -4.63
C LYS A 158 16.07 3.84 -5.80
N GLU A 159 15.74 3.43 -7.04
CA GLU A 159 16.42 3.92 -8.25
C GLU A 159 16.08 5.38 -8.56
N PHE A 160 14.80 5.76 -8.47
CA PHE A 160 14.35 7.07 -8.98
C PHE A 160 14.19 8.12 -7.90
N VAL A 161 13.70 7.76 -6.70
CA VAL A 161 13.26 8.75 -5.70
C VAL A 161 14.37 9.04 -4.71
N LYS A 162 14.71 10.32 -4.52
CA LYS A 162 15.76 10.73 -3.57
C LYS A 162 15.27 10.75 -2.11
N LYS A 163 14.00 11.10 -1.89
CA LYS A 163 13.38 11.22 -0.57
C LYS A 163 12.28 10.17 -0.49
N TYR A 164 12.57 9.04 0.13
CA TYR A 164 11.59 7.96 0.23
C TYR A 164 11.63 7.23 1.56
N PHE A 165 10.52 6.56 1.85
CA PHE A 165 10.43 5.51 2.83
C PHE A 165 9.89 4.24 2.16
N ILE A 166 10.46 3.09 2.48
CA ILE A 166 9.95 1.77 2.14
C ILE A 166 9.53 1.12 3.45
N VAL A 167 8.22 0.87 3.60
CA VAL A 167 7.65 0.34 4.84
C VAL A 167 7.14 -1.08 4.58
N ARG A 168 7.86 -2.08 5.09
CA ARG A 168 7.50 -3.50 4.98
C ARG A 168 6.56 -3.86 6.10
N ILE A 169 5.41 -4.42 5.76
CA ILE A 169 4.34 -4.79 6.69
C ILE A 169 3.86 -6.20 6.44
N ALA A 170 3.28 -6.82 7.47
CA ALA A 170 2.70 -8.15 7.39
C ALA A 170 1.32 -8.19 8.05
N TRP A 171 0.46 -9.13 7.65
CA TRP A 171 -0.81 -9.46 8.27
C TRP A 171 -1.69 -8.25 8.57
N VAL A 172 -1.90 -7.43 7.55
CA VAL A 172 -2.62 -6.15 7.66
C VAL A 172 -4.10 -6.38 7.95
N PHE A 173 -4.61 -5.68 8.95
CA PHE A 173 -6.02 -5.65 9.28
C PHE A 173 -6.49 -4.24 9.67
N GLY A 174 -7.75 -3.94 9.35
CA GLY A 174 -8.34 -2.64 9.61
C GLY A 174 -9.86 -2.66 9.54
N LYS A 175 -10.44 -1.48 9.72
CA LYS A 175 -11.89 -1.28 9.69
C LYS A 175 -12.45 -1.39 8.27
N ASN A 176 -11.72 -0.88 7.28
CA ASN A 176 -12.12 -0.89 5.87
C ASN A 176 -11.58 -2.13 5.15
N GLY A 177 -12.25 -2.53 4.05
CA GLY A 177 -11.83 -3.64 3.19
C GLY A 177 -11.95 -5.03 3.83
N ASN A 178 -11.37 -6.03 3.15
CA ASN A 178 -11.36 -7.42 3.58
C ASN A 178 -10.04 -7.75 4.29
N ASN A 179 -10.11 -8.59 5.33
CA ASN A 179 -8.94 -9.09 6.05
C ASN A 179 -9.24 -10.42 6.73
N PHE A 180 -8.19 -11.07 7.24
CA PHE A 180 -8.30 -12.37 7.91
C PHE A 180 -9.32 -12.35 9.06
N ILE A 181 -9.30 -11.32 9.92
CA ILE A 181 -10.20 -11.23 11.08
C ILE A 181 -11.66 -11.21 10.64
N ARG A 182 -11.98 -10.35 9.65
CA ARG A 182 -13.34 -10.25 9.10
C ARG A 182 -13.77 -11.55 8.42
N THR A 183 -12.86 -12.20 7.72
CA THR A 183 -13.10 -13.50 7.08
C THR A 183 -13.41 -14.55 8.13
N MET A 184 -12.61 -14.66 9.20
CA MET A 184 -12.86 -15.62 10.28
C MET A 184 -14.18 -15.36 11.00
N LEU A 185 -14.53 -14.10 11.28
CA LEU A 185 -15.82 -13.74 11.87
C LEU A 185 -17.01 -14.09 10.97
N LYS A 186 -16.86 -13.97 9.64
CA LYS A 186 -17.90 -14.34 8.68
C LYS A 186 -18.05 -15.86 8.56
N VAL A 187 -16.95 -16.57 8.35
CA VAL A 187 -16.94 -18.02 8.12
C VAL A 187 -17.35 -18.77 9.41
N GLY A 188 -16.91 -18.29 10.59
CA GLY A 188 -17.29 -18.87 11.89
C GLY A 188 -18.78 -18.82 12.22
N LYS A 189 -19.57 -18.01 11.49
CA LYS A 189 -21.05 -18.01 11.64
C LYS A 189 -21.72 -19.15 10.87
N THR A 190 -21.05 -19.78 9.95
CA THR A 190 -21.63 -20.76 9.01
C THR A 190 -20.94 -22.11 9.01
N HIS A 191 -19.81 -22.24 9.73
CA HIS A 191 -19.03 -23.46 9.80
C HIS A 191 -18.73 -23.82 11.25
N ASP A 192 -19.00 -25.04 11.63
CA ASP A 192 -18.73 -25.57 12.98
C ASP A 192 -17.24 -25.85 13.23
N ARG A 193 -16.46 -25.97 12.15
CA ARG A 193 -15.02 -26.25 12.19
C ARG A 193 -14.29 -25.47 11.12
N LEU A 194 -13.17 -24.86 11.50
CA LEU A 194 -12.24 -24.18 10.61
C LEU A 194 -10.86 -24.81 10.72
N THR A 195 -10.15 -24.87 9.59
CA THR A 195 -8.74 -25.26 9.54
C THR A 195 -7.93 -24.00 9.17
N VAL A 196 -6.97 -23.66 10.00
CA VAL A 196 -6.12 -22.48 9.82
C VAL A 196 -4.66 -22.93 9.86
N VAL A 197 -3.83 -22.34 8.98
CA VAL A 197 -2.37 -22.53 8.97
C VAL A 197 -1.81 -22.08 10.33
N ASN A 198 -0.90 -22.85 10.92
CA ASN A 198 -0.33 -22.60 12.25
C ASN A 198 1.21 -22.69 12.32
N ASP A 199 1.87 -22.78 11.17
CA ASP A 199 3.32 -22.88 11.03
C ASP A 199 3.96 -21.57 10.52
N GLN A 200 3.17 -20.51 10.38
CA GLN A 200 3.65 -19.17 10.04
C GLN A 200 3.84 -18.32 11.30
N ILE A 201 4.97 -17.64 11.38
CA ILE A 201 5.30 -16.67 12.42
C ILE A 201 5.34 -15.29 11.79
N GLY A 202 4.60 -14.34 12.35
CA GLY A 202 4.53 -12.98 11.82
C GLY A 202 3.93 -12.01 12.82
N THR A 203 3.96 -10.73 12.48
CA THR A 203 3.43 -9.64 13.31
C THR A 203 2.22 -9.01 12.63
N PRO A 204 1.01 -9.08 13.24
CA PRO A 204 -0.15 -8.42 12.69
C PRO A 204 -0.01 -6.89 12.76
N THR A 205 -0.41 -6.23 11.67
CA THR A 205 -0.32 -4.77 11.53
C THR A 205 -1.72 -4.15 11.51
N TYR A 206 -2.07 -3.38 12.55
CA TYR A 206 -3.31 -2.61 12.59
C TYR A 206 -3.17 -1.32 11.78
N THR A 207 -4.03 -1.12 10.79
CA THR A 207 -3.91 -0.01 9.82
C THR A 207 -3.99 1.37 10.46
N LEU A 208 -4.80 1.56 11.52
CA LEU A 208 -4.90 2.85 12.19
C LEU A 208 -3.61 3.23 12.92
N ASP A 209 -2.97 2.29 13.61
CA ASP A 209 -1.70 2.55 14.29
C ASP A 209 -0.59 2.78 13.27
N LEU A 210 -0.57 1.98 12.19
CA LEU A 210 0.34 2.20 11.09
C LEU A 210 0.15 3.58 10.44
N ALA A 211 -1.09 4.00 10.16
CA ALA A 211 -1.38 5.30 9.56
C ALA A 211 -0.81 6.46 10.39
N ARG A 212 -0.90 6.38 11.72
CA ARG A 212 -0.29 7.37 12.63
C ARG A 212 1.22 7.46 12.44
N LEU A 213 1.88 6.30 12.44
CA LEU A 213 3.33 6.22 12.23
C LEU A 213 3.72 6.76 10.84
N LEU A 214 3.00 6.37 9.77
CA LEU A 214 3.29 6.84 8.41
C LEU A 214 3.16 8.36 8.29
N VAL A 215 2.15 8.98 8.93
CA VAL A 215 1.97 10.43 8.90
C VAL A 215 3.07 11.13 9.69
N GLU A 216 3.54 10.58 10.80
CA GLU A 216 4.72 11.10 11.52
C GLU A 216 5.98 11.00 10.67
N MET A 217 6.24 9.85 10.03
CA MET A 217 7.41 9.63 9.18
C MET A 217 7.43 10.59 7.98
N ILE A 218 6.27 10.82 7.33
CA ILE A 218 6.21 11.67 6.13
C ILE A 218 6.52 13.13 6.43
N GLN A 219 6.31 13.57 7.67
CA GLN A 219 6.63 14.92 8.15
C GLN A 219 8.12 15.10 8.47
N SER A 220 8.87 14.02 8.67
CA SER A 220 10.30 14.11 8.97
C SER A 220 11.08 14.71 7.80
N GLU A 221 12.21 15.32 8.07
CA GLU A 221 13.10 15.91 7.05
C GLU A 221 13.97 14.86 6.34
N ASN A 222 13.91 13.61 6.78
CA ASN A 222 14.66 12.48 6.22
C ASN A 222 14.10 12.04 4.87
#